data_c4e32d9c2940eba46f6723dad6f71ffb
#
_entry.id   c4e32d9c2940eba46f6723dad6f71ffb
#
_cell.length_a   1.000
_cell.length_b   1.000
_cell.length_c   1.000
_cell.angle_alpha   90.00
_cell.angle_beta   90.00
_cell.angle_gamma   90.00
#
_symmetry.space_group_name_H-M   'P 1'
#
loop_
_entity.id
_entity.type
_entity.pdbx_description
1 polymer ?
#
loop_
_entity_poly.entity_id
_entity_poly.type
_entity_poly.pdbx_seq_one_letter_code
_entity_poly.pdbx_strand_id
1 'polypeptide(L)'
;MRATEFIAEIDRRGFLGALGAGAMAAAGVPAEAKPRKPEPMAFLSAHMEAEEMLHKTALHAGMRGAELAQFLAQCYHESAGFGRMHEYASGAEYEGRQDLGNVNKGDGVRYKGRGFIQITGRDNYRRAGQALGLPLEERPELASRPDVAAKIAVWYWASRVRPNVANFNDTRAVTQRINPKLNGLADRHENFKDYKNMFVATRTGT
;
A
#
# COMPACT_ATOMS: atom_id res chain seq x y z
N MET A 1 19.47 9.45 3.25
CA MET A 1 18.79 8.67 4.30
C MET A 1 18.53 7.27 3.77
N ARG A 2 19.03 6.22 4.42
CA ARG A 2 18.80 4.84 4.01
C ARG A 2 17.36 4.43 4.38
N ALA A 3 16.76 3.50 3.63
CA ALA A 3 15.39 3.04 3.88
C ALA A 3 15.18 2.56 5.35
N THR A 4 16.22 1.97 5.95
CA THR A 4 16.23 1.54 7.35
C THR A 4 16.25 2.69 8.36
N GLU A 5 16.94 3.79 8.08
CA GLU A 5 16.96 4.99 8.93
C GLU A 5 15.61 5.71 8.87
N PHE A 6 15.00 5.71 7.70
CA PHE A 6 13.70 6.28 7.46
C PHE A 6 12.57 5.52 8.19
N ILE A 7 12.62 4.19 8.18
CA ILE A 7 11.66 3.32 8.91
C ILE A 7 11.85 3.47 10.42
N ALA A 8 13.10 3.57 10.91
CA ALA A 8 13.40 3.81 12.32
C ALA A 8 12.92 5.19 12.80
N GLU A 9 12.82 6.18 11.92
CA GLU A 9 12.30 7.51 12.23
C GLU A 9 10.77 7.52 12.33
N ILE A 10 10.06 6.73 11.51
CA ILE A 10 8.62 6.51 11.64
C ILE A 10 8.31 5.89 12.99
N ASP A 11 9.13 4.96 13.44
CA ASP A 11 8.95 4.21 14.69
C ASP A 11 9.18 5.09 15.92
N ARG A 12 10.23 5.93 15.94
CA ARG A 12 10.56 6.85 17.05
C ARG A 12 9.52 7.94 17.28
N ARG A 13 8.72 8.29 16.29
CA ARG A 13 7.68 9.33 16.38
C ARG A 13 6.33 8.81 16.92
N GLY A 14 6.29 7.60 17.50
CA GLY A 14 5.14 7.12 18.27
C GLY A 14 4.00 6.53 17.46
N PHE A 15 4.24 6.07 16.24
CA PHE A 15 3.20 5.46 15.41
C PHE A 15 2.88 3.99 15.80
N LEU A 16 3.65 3.38 16.70
CA LEU A 16 3.46 2.00 17.21
C LEU A 16 2.58 1.91 18.47
N GLY A 17 2.02 3.01 18.94
CA GLY A 17 1.34 3.10 20.23
C GLY A 17 -0.08 2.54 20.33
N ALA A 18 -0.57 1.70 19.43
CA ALA A 18 -1.94 1.18 19.48
C ALA A 18 -2.08 -0.30 19.05
N LEU A 19 -1.23 -1.18 19.60
CA LEU A 19 -1.53 -2.61 19.61
C LEU A 19 -1.77 -3.04 21.07
N GLY A 20 -2.94 -2.70 21.59
CA GLY A 20 -3.45 -3.23 22.84
C GLY A 20 -3.63 -4.76 22.72
N ALA A 21 -2.99 -5.50 23.63
CA ALA A 21 -3.20 -6.92 23.78
C ALA A 21 -4.63 -7.17 24.29
N GLY A 22 -5.55 -7.46 23.38
CA GLY A 22 -6.88 -7.94 23.71
C GLY A 22 -6.88 -9.46 23.72
N ALA A 23 -7.03 -10.06 24.91
CA ALA A 23 -7.26 -11.49 25.07
C ALA A 23 -8.57 -11.89 24.35
N MET A 24 -8.50 -12.79 23.38
CA MET A 24 -9.65 -13.37 22.67
C MET A 24 -10.19 -14.52 23.51
N ALA A 25 -11.34 -14.31 24.14
CA ALA A 25 -12.18 -15.39 24.65
C ALA A 25 -12.88 -16.08 23.46
N ALA A 26 -12.78 -17.41 23.40
CA ALA A 26 -13.47 -18.22 22.40
C ALA A 26 -14.97 -18.21 22.67
N ALA A 27 -15.74 -17.51 21.83
CA ALA A 27 -17.18 -17.62 21.77
C ALA A 27 -17.55 -18.23 20.42
N GLY A 28 -18.51 -19.21 20.47
CA GLY A 28 -18.89 -20.06 19.36
C GLY A 28 -19.31 -19.30 18.08
N VAL A 29 -18.94 -19.88 16.93
CA VAL A 29 -19.24 -19.39 15.60
C VAL A 29 -20.71 -19.61 15.28
N PRO A 30 -21.53 -18.58 15.05
CA PRO A 30 -22.84 -18.73 14.44
C PRO A 30 -22.69 -18.88 12.91
N ALA A 31 -23.59 -19.68 12.33
CA ALA A 31 -23.65 -20.02 10.92
C ALA A 31 -23.55 -18.79 9.98
N GLU A 32 -22.85 -19.00 8.86
CA GLU A 32 -22.57 -18.06 7.79
C GLU A 32 -23.78 -17.23 7.34
N ALA A 33 -23.81 -15.98 7.73
CA ALA A 33 -24.61 -14.98 7.03
C ALA A 33 -23.88 -14.62 5.71
N LYS A 34 -24.56 -14.75 4.57
CA LYS A 34 -24.05 -14.28 3.27
C LYS A 34 -23.57 -12.82 3.41
N PRO A 35 -22.40 -12.48 2.89
CA PRO A 35 -21.90 -11.11 2.99
C PRO A 35 -22.90 -10.15 2.34
N ARG A 36 -23.49 -9.27 3.12
CA ARG A 36 -24.30 -8.15 2.60
C ARG A 36 -23.37 -7.22 1.82
N LYS A 37 -23.81 -6.79 0.62
CA LYS A 37 -23.13 -5.68 -0.06
C LYS A 37 -23.08 -4.49 0.90
N PRO A 38 -21.92 -3.86 1.11
CA PRO A 38 -21.83 -2.70 1.99
C PRO A 38 -22.75 -1.59 1.45
N GLU A 39 -23.42 -0.90 2.35
CA GLU A 39 -24.21 0.29 2.01
C GLU A 39 -23.30 1.32 1.31
N PRO A 40 -23.80 2.05 0.28
CA PRO A 40 -22.98 3.00 -0.51
C PRO A 40 -22.21 4.02 0.35
N MET A 41 -22.83 4.48 1.44
CA MET A 41 -22.21 5.43 2.38
C MET A 41 -21.07 4.79 3.19
N ALA A 42 -21.20 3.54 3.61
CA ALA A 42 -20.13 2.83 4.31
C ALA A 42 -18.95 2.52 3.39
N PHE A 43 -19.20 2.28 2.12
CA PHE A 43 -18.16 2.09 1.11
C PHE A 43 -17.35 3.38 0.90
N LEU A 44 -18.01 4.53 0.76
CA LEU A 44 -17.37 5.83 0.60
C LEU A 44 -16.54 6.21 1.83
N SER A 45 -17.06 5.99 3.06
CA SER A 45 -16.32 6.31 4.28
C SER A 45 -15.05 5.45 4.42
N ALA A 46 -15.11 4.17 4.10
CA ALA A 46 -13.95 3.28 4.15
C ALA A 46 -12.84 3.70 3.16
N HIS A 47 -13.22 4.18 1.96
CA HIS A 47 -12.26 4.69 0.99
C HIS A 47 -11.59 5.98 1.47
N MET A 48 -12.36 6.90 2.03
CA MET A 48 -11.84 8.16 2.58
C MET A 48 -10.90 7.91 3.76
N GLU A 49 -11.24 6.99 4.65
CA GLU A 49 -10.38 6.59 5.79
C GLU A 49 -9.08 5.93 5.31
N ALA A 50 -9.15 5.10 4.28
CA ALA A 50 -7.99 4.46 3.68
C ALA A 50 -7.05 5.47 3.01
N GLU A 51 -7.60 6.43 2.26
CA GLU A 51 -6.86 7.53 1.66
C GLU A 51 -6.21 8.42 2.72
N GLU A 52 -6.95 8.80 3.74
CA GLU A 52 -6.44 9.61 4.84
C GLU A 52 -5.30 8.93 5.58
N MET A 53 -5.42 7.63 5.85
CA MET A 53 -4.38 6.82 6.47
C MET A 53 -3.11 6.80 5.61
N LEU A 54 -3.25 6.56 4.31
CA LEU A 54 -2.13 6.55 3.36
C LEU A 54 -1.45 7.92 3.29
N HIS A 55 -2.24 8.99 3.17
CA HIS A 55 -1.76 10.36 3.10
C HIS A 55 -0.99 10.76 4.37
N LYS A 56 -1.55 10.52 5.56
CA LYS A 56 -0.90 10.78 6.84
C LYS A 56 0.41 10.01 6.96
N THR A 57 0.42 8.73 6.59
CA THR A 57 1.62 7.89 6.64
C THR A 57 2.72 8.43 5.70
N ALA A 58 2.35 8.86 4.48
CA ALA A 58 3.28 9.47 3.54
C ALA A 58 3.85 10.81 4.04
N LEU A 59 3.00 11.65 4.65
CA LEU A 59 3.43 12.90 5.27
C LEU A 59 4.43 12.67 6.42
N HIS A 60 4.17 11.70 7.31
CA HIS A 60 5.10 11.33 8.37
C HIS A 60 6.43 10.83 7.81
N ALA A 61 6.37 10.16 6.67
CA ALA A 61 7.52 9.70 5.91
C ALA A 61 8.26 10.83 5.16
N GLY A 62 7.92 12.08 5.38
CA GLY A 62 8.58 13.24 4.79
C GLY A 62 8.26 13.51 3.32
N MET A 63 7.28 12.81 2.72
CA MET A 63 6.84 13.09 1.35
C MET A 63 6.11 14.44 1.29
N ARG A 64 6.43 15.26 0.29
CA ARG A 64 5.82 16.58 0.09
C ARG A 64 5.72 16.92 -1.39
N GLY A 65 4.84 17.84 -1.74
CA GLY A 65 4.74 18.41 -3.10
C GLY A 65 4.54 17.36 -4.19
N ALA A 66 5.35 17.42 -5.25
CA ALA A 66 5.25 16.50 -6.38
C ALA A 66 5.47 15.04 -6.00
N GLU A 67 6.36 14.75 -5.03
CA GLU A 67 6.59 13.38 -4.57
C GLU A 67 5.33 12.79 -3.90
N LEU A 68 4.70 13.55 -3.00
CA LEU A 68 3.46 13.14 -2.33
C LEU A 68 2.33 12.93 -3.35
N ALA A 69 2.17 13.85 -4.29
CA ALA A 69 1.16 13.76 -5.34
C ALA A 69 1.37 12.51 -6.22
N GLN A 70 2.61 12.22 -6.61
CA GLN A 70 2.92 10.99 -7.36
C GLN A 70 2.66 9.74 -6.52
N PHE A 71 3.07 9.71 -5.27
CA PHE A 71 2.84 8.57 -4.38
C PHE A 71 1.35 8.23 -4.29
N LEU A 72 0.51 9.22 -4.02
CA LEU A 72 -0.94 9.03 -3.92
C LEU A 72 -1.55 8.61 -5.27
N ALA A 73 -1.16 9.24 -6.37
CA ALA A 73 -1.64 8.91 -7.71
C ALA A 73 -1.32 7.46 -8.11
N GLN A 74 -0.12 6.99 -7.81
CA GLN A 74 0.27 5.62 -8.09
C GLN A 74 -0.52 4.62 -7.23
N CYS A 75 -0.64 4.88 -5.94
CA CYS A 75 -1.43 4.03 -5.03
C CYS A 75 -2.91 4.03 -5.39
N TYR A 76 -3.47 5.17 -5.79
CA TYR A 76 -4.85 5.29 -6.27
C TYR A 76 -5.11 4.36 -7.45
N HIS A 77 -4.23 4.39 -8.46
CA HIS A 77 -4.32 3.51 -9.62
C HIS A 77 -4.22 2.03 -9.24
N GLU A 78 -3.20 1.63 -8.46
CA GLU A 78 -2.95 0.23 -8.09
C GLU A 78 -4.08 -0.38 -7.26
N SER A 79 -4.73 0.43 -6.42
CA SER A 79 -5.80 -0.02 -5.52
C SER A 79 -7.22 0.31 -6.01
N ALA A 80 -7.38 0.69 -7.29
CA ALA A 80 -8.67 1.07 -7.87
C ALA A 80 -9.44 2.08 -7.00
N GLY A 81 -8.82 3.24 -6.79
CA GLY A 81 -9.40 4.32 -5.99
C GLY A 81 -9.39 4.04 -4.48
N PHE A 82 -8.36 3.35 -3.97
CA PHE A 82 -8.23 2.89 -2.57
C PHE A 82 -9.25 1.85 -2.12
N GLY A 83 -10.12 1.37 -3.03
CA GLY A 83 -11.17 0.40 -2.72
C GLY A 83 -10.74 -1.06 -2.79
N ARG A 84 -9.63 -1.35 -3.45
CA ARG A 84 -9.16 -2.72 -3.65
C ARG A 84 -7.91 -3.00 -2.82
N MET A 85 -8.10 -3.56 -1.63
CA MET A 85 -7.02 -3.92 -0.72
C MET A 85 -6.45 -5.33 -0.96
N HIS A 86 -7.04 -6.12 -1.85
CA HIS A 86 -6.54 -7.42 -2.29
C HIS A 86 -6.96 -7.69 -3.74
N GLU A 87 -6.13 -8.43 -4.43
CA GLU A 87 -6.38 -8.85 -5.81
C GLU A 87 -7.59 -9.77 -5.88
N TYR A 88 -8.47 -9.56 -6.89
CA TYR A 88 -9.64 -10.42 -7.13
C TYR A 88 -9.25 -11.77 -7.70
N ALA A 89 -8.16 -11.83 -8.51
CA ALA A 89 -7.63 -13.07 -9.03
C ALA A 89 -7.17 -13.99 -7.90
N SER A 90 -7.17 -15.29 -8.18
CA SER A 90 -6.75 -16.29 -7.19
C SER A 90 -5.27 -16.17 -6.80
N GLY A 91 -4.43 -15.63 -7.70
CA GLY A 91 -2.97 -15.61 -7.58
C GLY A 91 -2.30 -16.89 -8.12
N ALA A 92 -3.07 -17.80 -8.72
CA ALA A 92 -2.54 -19.04 -9.27
C ALA A 92 -1.49 -18.80 -10.38
N GLU A 93 -1.58 -17.69 -11.10
CA GLU A 93 -0.60 -17.26 -12.11
C GLU A 93 0.78 -16.93 -11.54
N TYR A 94 0.88 -16.71 -10.22
CA TYR A 94 2.15 -16.48 -9.53
C TYR A 94 2.78 -17.76 -8.99
N GLU A 95 2.14 -18.91 -9.18
CA GLU A 95 2.68 -20.20 -8.72
C GLU A 95 3.98 -20.53 -9.43
N GLY A 96 5.00 -20.94 -8.66
CA GLY A 96 6.32 -21.28 -9.18
C GLY A 96 7.14 -20.10 -9.73
N ARG A 97 6.67 -18.85 -9.58
CA ARG A 97 7.39 -17.65 -10.00
C ARG A 97 8.60 -17.40 -9.11
N GLN A 98 9.75 -17.92 -9.52
CA GLN A 98 11.03 -17.80 -8.77
C GLN A 98 11.49 -16.35 -8.63
N ASP A 99 11.22 -15.50 -9.62
CA ASP A 99 11.50 -14.06 -9.59
C ASP A 99 10.68 -13.29 -8.51
N LEU A 100 9.61 -13.90 -8.01
CA LEU A 100 8.80 -13.44 -6.89
C LEU A 100 9.14 -14.17 -5.57
N GLY A 101 10.06 -15.14 -5.60
CA GLY A 101 10.38 -16.02 -4.46
C GLY A 101 9.29 -17.05 -4.17
N ASN A 102 8.35 -17.28 -5.08
CA ASN A 102 7.29 -18.27 -4.97
C ASN A 102 7.81 -19.65 -5.38
N VAL A 103 8.50 -20.32 -4.47
CA VAL A 103 9.19 -21.61 -4.73
C VAL A 103 8.48 -22.80 -4.13
N ASN A 104 7.53 -22.58 -3.22
CA ASN A 104 6.77 -23.66 -2.60
C ASN A 104 5.36 -23.73 -3.19
N LYS A 105 4.80 -24.95 -3.19
CA LYS A 105 3.41 -25.16 -3.62
C LYS A 105 2.44 -24.31 -2.78
N GLY A 106 1.59 -23.56 -3.47
CA GLY A 106 0.60 -22.66 -2.86
C GLY A 106 1.10 -21.22 -2.63
N ASP A 107 2.36 -20.91 -2.92
CA ASP A 107 2.91 -19.56 -2.74
C ASP A 107 2.20 -18.53 -3.61
N GLY A 108 1.81 -18.90 -4.82
CA GLY A 108 1.11 -17.99 -5.73
C GLY A 108 -0.17 -17.43 -5.10
N VAL A 109 -1.03 -18.32 -4.61
CA VAL A 109 -2.29 -17.94 -3.94
C VAL A 109 -2.03 -17.23 -2.61
N ARG A 110 -1.05 -17.73 -1.82
CA ARG A 110 -0.72 -17.19 -0.50
C ARG A 110 -0.21 -15.75 -0.57
N TYR A 111 0.68 -15.44 -1.52
CA TYR A 111 1.35 -14.15 -1.64
C TYR A 111 0.88 -13.34 -2.84
N LYS A 112 -0.41 -13.44 -3.17
CA LYS A 112 -1.06 -12.63 -4.19
C LYS A 112 -1.08 -11.15 -3.82
N GLY A 113 -1.43 -10.29 -4.76
CA GLY A 113 -1.44 -8.82 -4.59
C GLY A 113 -2.32 -8.34 -3.45
N ARG A 114 -1.75 -7.48 -2.56
CA ARG A 114 -2.48 -6.84 -1.45
C ARG A 114 -2.02 -5.42 -1.20
N GLY A 115 -2.93 -4.64 -0.60
CA GLY A 115 -2.68 -3.28 -0.14
C GLY A 115 -2.60 -2.24 -1.26
N PHE A 116 -2.28 -1.01 -0.90
CA PHE A 116 -2.27 0.15 -1.82
C PHE A 116 -1.29 0.02 -2.99
N ILE A 117 -0.23 -0.77 -2.88
CA ILE A 117 0.77 -0.96 -3.93
C ILE A 117 0.72 -2.38 -4.52
N GLN A 118 -0.29 -3.17 -4.15
CA GLN A 118 -0.47 -4.54 -4.61
C GLN A 118 0.82 -5.38 -4.48
N ILE A 119 1.41 -5.39 -3.25
CA ILE A 119 2.61 -6.18 -2.98
C ILE A 119 2.37 -7.66 -3.29
N THR A 120 3.21 -8.27 -4.11
CA THR A 120 3.05 -9.63 -4.62
C THR A 120 4.36 -10.43 -4.47
N GLY A 121 4.24 -11.72 -4.14
CA GLY A 121 5.35 -12.67 -4.06
C GLY A 121 5.97 -12.79 -2.69
N ARG A 122 6.34 -14.04 -2.30
CA ARG A 122 6.91 -14.38 -0.99
C ARG A 122 8.08 -13.48 -0.60
N ASP A 123 9.02 -13.22 -1.52
CA ASP A 123 10.19 -12.41 -1.24
C ASP A 123 9.85 -10.96 -0.89
N ASN A 124 8.84 -10.38 -1.53
CA ASN A 124 8.41 -9.03 -1.22
C ASN A 124 7.72 -8.96 0.15
N TYR A 125 6.87 -9.95 0.48
CA TYR A 125 6.24 -10.05 1.79
C TYR A 125 7.27 -10.21 2.90
N ARG A 126 8.26 -11.11 2.72
CA ARG A 126 9.36 -11.29 3.66
C ARG A 126 10.18 -10.03 3.87
N ARG A 127 10.61 -9.37 2.79
CA ARG A 127 11.40 -8.12 2.86
C ARG A 127 10.63 -6.98 3.53
N ALA A 128 9.35 -6.82 3.18
CA ALA A 128 8.51 -5.83 3.83
C ALA A 128 8.32 -6.15 5.32
N GLY A 129 8.07 -7.43 5.65
CA GLY A 129 7.92 -7.87 7.03
C GLY A 129 9.16 -7.59 7.86
N GLN A 130 10.35 -7.96 7.37
CA GLN A 130 11.62 -7.69 8.04
C GLN A 130 11.85 -6.18 8.23
N ALA A 131 11.58 -5.38 7.21
CA ALA A 131 11.80 -3.94 7.28
C ALA A 131 10.84 -3.22 8.23
N LEU A 132 9.62 -3.71 8.38
CA LEU A 132 8.55 -3.11 9.17
C LEU A 132 8.37 -3.75 10.55
N GLY A 133 9.13 -4.82 10.87
CA GLY A 133 8.94 -5.58 12.10
C GLY A 133 7.57 -6.30 12.17
N LEU A 134 7.03 -6.72 11.03
CA LEU A 134 5.70 -7.33 10.92
C LEU A 134 5.81 -8.77 10.37
N PRO A 135 5.00 -9.73 10.87
CA PRO A 135 5.03 -11.13 10.43
C PRO A 135 4.30 -11.31 9.08
N LEU A 136 4.71 -10.58 8.02
CA LEU A 136 4.00 -10.56 6.75
C LEU A 136 4.21 -11.84 5.92
N GLU A 137 5.30 -12.59 6.12
CA GLU A 137 5.51 -13.87 5.44
C GLU A 137 4.61 -14.96 6.04
N GLU A 138 4.46 -14.97 7.37
CA GLU A 138 3.60 -15.92 8.08
C GLU A 138 2.12 -15.55 7.97
N ARG A 139 1.82 -14.25 7.96
CA ARG A 139 0.48 -13.67 7.98
C ARG A 139 0.27 -12.64 6.86
N PRO A 140 0.30 -13.08 5.59
CA PRO A 140 0.23 -12.18 4.44
C PRO A 140 -1.09 -11.40 4.35
N GLU A 141 -2.17 -11.88 4.98
CA GLU A 141 -3.46 -11.18 5.06
C GLU A 141 -3.37 -9.82 5.75
N LEU A 142 -2.38 -9.62 6.63
CA LEU A 142 -2.14 -8.34 7.29
C LEU A 142 -1.87 -7.21 6.29
N ALA A 143 -1.30 -7.53 5.12
CA ALA A 143 -1.03 -6.53 4.08
C ALA A 143 -2.30 -5.91 3.46
N SER A 144 -3.48 -6.46 3.73
CA SER A 144 -4.76 -5.88 3.32
C SER A 144 -5.35 -4.89 4.34
N ARG A 145 -4.80 -4.81 5.55
CA ARG A 145 -5.24 -3.83 6.54
C ARG A 145 -4.74 -2.43 6.15
N PRO A 146 -5.57 -1.39 6.17
CA PRO A 146 -5.19 -0.05 5.70
C PRO A 146 -3.92 0.51 6.38
N ASP A 147 -3.79 0.33 7.70
CA ASP A 147 -2.64 0.79 8.47
C ASP A 147 -1.33 0.07 8.09
N VAL A 148 -1.40 -1.23 7.83
CA VAL A 148 -0.26 -2.05 7.39
C VAL A 148 0.03 -1.78 5.91
N ALA A 149 -0.99 -1.70 5.08
CA ALA A 149 -0.88 -1.41 3.65
C ALA A 149 -0.20 -0.06 3.38
N ALA A 150 -0.52 0.97 4.18
CA ALA A 150 0.10 2.29 4.08
C ALA A 150 1.61 2.22 4.42
N LYS A 151 2.00 1.50 5.47
CA LYS A 151 3.42 1.28 5.83
C LYS A 151 4.16 0.52 4.72
N ILE A 152 3.54 -0.52 4.16
CA ILE A 152 4.11 -1.29 3.04
C ILE A 152 4.31 -0.39 1.80
N ALA A 153 3.33 0.43 1.45
CA ALA A 153 3.43 1.34 0.30
C ALA A 153 4.56 2.36 0.49
N VAL A 154 4.68 2.94 1.68
CA VAL A 154 5.77 3.87 2.03
C VAL A 154 7.13 3.17 2.00
N TRP A 155 7.26 1.98 2.55
CA TRP A 155 8.47 1.17 2.48
C TRP A 155 8.88 0.88 1.03
N TYR A 156 7.94 0.44 0.20
CA TYR A 156 8.18 0.18 -1.22
C TYR A 156 8.68 1.43 -1.94
N TRP A 157 8.02 2.56 -1.69
CA TRP A 157 8.40 3.84 -2.28
C TRP A 157 9.81 4.26 -1.87
N ALA A 158 10.10 4.23 -0.58
CA ALA A 158 11.40 4.63 -0.04
C ALA A 158 12.56 3.74 -0.52
N SER A 159 12.28 2.45 -0.74
CA SER A 159 13.30 1.48 -1.14
C SER A 159 13.48 1.34 -2.66
N ARG A 160 12.42 1.54 -3.45
CA ARG A 160 12.44 1.24 -4.90
C ARG A 160 12.19 2.44 -5.80
N VAL A 161 11.36 3.38 -5.38
CA VAL A 161 10.98 4.53 -6.20
C VAL A 161 11.89 5.72 -5.92
N ARG A 162 11.91 6.21 -4.68
CA ARG A 162 12.64 7.43 -4.28
C ARG A 162 14.12 7.42 -4.69
N PRO A 163 14.90 6.35 -4.51
CA PRO A 163 16.32 6.36 -4.88
C PRO A 163 16.58 6.38 -6.39
N ASN A 164 15.57 6.08 -7.20
CA ASN A 164 15.68 5.85 -8.63
C ASN A 164 14.91 6.87 -9.49
N VAL A 165 14.35 7.89 -8.87
CA VAL A 165 13.59 8.96 -9.54
C VAL A 165 14.15 10.31 -9.13
N ALA A 166 14.77 10.99 -10.10
CA ALA A 166 15.36 12.31 -9.88
C ALA A 166 14.33 13.45 -9.91
N ASN A 167 13.22 13.27 -10.63
CA ASN A 167 12.19 14.29 -10.82
C ASN A 167 10.78 13.68 -10.67
N PHE A 168 10.12 13.98 -9.58
CA PHE A 168 8.75 13.51 -9.31
C PHE A 168 7.66 14.22 -10.14
N ASN A 169 7.99 15.19 -10.99
CA ASN A 169 7.04 15.69 -11.99
C ASN A 169 6.99 14.80 -13.25
N ASP A 170 7.90 13.84 -13.40
CA ASP A 170 7.90 12.85 -14.47
C ASP A 170 7.14 11.59 -14.06
N THR A 171 5.84 11.56 -14.36
CA THR A 171 4.97 10.41 -14.07
C THR A 171 5.46 9.13 -14.75
N ARG A 172 6.05 9.23 -15.95
CA ARG A 172 6.56 8.07 -16.68
C ARG A 172 7.73 7.42 -15.93
N ALA A 173 8.70 8.22 -15.50
CA ALA A 173 9.84 7.74 -14.73
C ALA A 173 9.39 7.08 -13.41
N VAL A 174 8.43 7.68 -12.70
CA VAL A 174 7.84 7.11 -11.48
C VAL A 174 7.13 5.80 -11.78
N THR A 175 6.22 5.78 -12.76
CA THR A 175 5.44 4.59 -13.14
C THR A 175 6.35 3.43 -13.51
N GLN A 176 7.44 3.67 -14.23
CA GLN A 176 8.38 2.63 -14.65
C GLN A 176 9.01 1.88 -13.46
N ARG A 177 9.12 2.50 -12.28
CA ARG A 177 9.63 1.84 -11.06
C ARG A 177 8.61 0.96 -10.35
N ILE A 178 7.33 1.15 -10.65
CA ILE A 178 6.22 0.39 -10.07
C ILE A 178 5.72 -0.64 -11.07
N ASN A 179 5.47 -0.20 -12.30
CA ASN A 179 5.02 -1.03 -13.42
C ASN A 179 5.90 -0.79 -14.65
N PRO A 180 6.92 -1.63 -14.91
CA PRO A 180 7.83 -1.47 -16.03
C PRO A 180 7.15 -1.47 -17.41
N LYS A 181 5.95 -2.09 -17.51
CA LYS A 181 5.14 -2.11 -18.76
C LYS A 181 4.36 -0.81 -18.97
N LEU A 182 4.40 0.13 -18.01
CA LEU A 182 3.71 1.42 -18.05
C LEU A 182 2.18 1.30 -18.18
N ASN A 183 1.59 0.21 -17.69
CA ASN A 183 0.14 0.03 -17.70
C ASN A 183 -0.54 1.15 -16.91
N GLY A 184 -1.57 1.75 -17.49
CA GLY A 184 -2.33 2.83 -16.87
C GLY A 184 -1.58 4.17 -16.79
N LEU A 185 -0.53 4.40 -17.60
CA LEU A 185 0.27 5.65 -17.54
C LEU A 185 -0.58 6.91 -17.66
N ALA A 186 -1.56 6.95 -18.56
CA ALA A 186 -2.44 8.10 -18.75
C ALA A 186 -3.27 8.40 -17.49
N ASP A 187 -3.90 7.37 -16.91
CA ASP A 187 -4.70 7.48 -15.68
C ASP A 187 -3.83 7.94 -14.49
N ARG A 188 -2.62 7.36 -14.32
CA ARG A 188 -1.67 7.77 -13.29
C ARG A 188 -1.25 9.23 -13.45
N HIS A 189 -1.13 9.72 -14.69
CA HIS A 189 -0.78 11.11 -14.98
C HIS A 189 -1.92 12.06 -14.64
N GLU A 190 -3.17 11.72 -14.96
CA GLU A 190 -4.34 12.53 -14.58
C GLU A 190 -4.47 12.58 -13.05
N ASN A 191 -4.41 11.45 -12.36
CA ASN A 191 -4.44 11.39 -10.90
C ASN A 191 -3.32 12.24 -10.27
N PHE A 192 -2.11 12.22 -10.85
CA PHE A 192 -1.01 13.07 -10.39
C PHE A 192 -1.35 14.56 -10.50
N LYS A 193 -1.94 15.00 -11.62
CA LYS A 193 -2.34 16.39 -11.81
C LYS A 193 -3.40 16.81 -10.77
N ASP A 194 -4.36 15.95 -10.52
CA ASP A 194 -5.43 16.20 -9.56
C ASP A 194 -4.88 16.38 -8.13
N TYR A 195 -4.04 15.45 -7.66
CA TYR A 195 -3.40 15.57 -6.34
C TYR A 195 -2.49 16.80 -6.26
N LYS A 196 -1.74 17.10 -7.32
CA LYS A 196 -0.87 18.27 -7.35
C LYS A 196 -1.67 19.58 -7.24
N ASN A 197 -2.77 19.68 -7.97
CA ASN A 197 -3.66 20.84 -7.93
C ASN A 197 -4.34 21.00 -6.56
N MET A 198 -4.80 19.91 -5.96
CA MET A 198 -5.36 19.89 -4.61
C MET A 198 -4.35 20.45 -3.58
N PHE A 199 -3.08 20.06 -3.64
CA PHE A 199 -2.06 20.55 -2.70
C PHE A 199 -1.65 22.00 -2.94
N VAL A 200 -1.82 22.53 -4.15
CA VAL A 200 -1.61 23.96 -4.43
C VAL A 200 -2.80 24.77 -3.87
N ALA A 201 -4.03 24.33 -4.11
CA ALA A 201 -5.23 25.01 -3.64
C ALA A 201 -5.29 25.15 -2.11
N THR A 202 -4.86 24.10 -1.38
CA THR A 202 -4.80 24.15 0.10
C THR A 202 -3.73 25.10 0.66
N ARG A 203 -2.73 25.49 -0.15
CA ARG A 203 -1.68 26.45 0.25
C ARG A 203 -2.06 27.91 0.01
N THR A 204 -3.01 28.18 -0.89
CA THR A 204 -3.45 29.54 -1.28
C THR A 204 -4.74 29.97 -0.59
N GLY A 205 -5.38 29.09 0.18
CA GLY A 205 -6.62 29.31 0.90
C GLY A 205 -6.46 29.83 2.34
N THR A 206 -5.40 30.65 2.61
CA THR A 206 -5.25 31.43 3.86
C THR A 206 -5.49 32.89 3.62
#